data_d737c88cb5eedab1dc22c62079d264f6
#
_entry.id   d737c88cb5eedab1dc22c62079d264f6
#
_cell.length_a   1.000
_cell.length_b   1.000
_cell.length_c   1.000
_cell.angle_alpha   90.00
_cell.angle_beta   90.00
_cell.angle_gamma   90.00
#
_symmetry.space_group_name_H-M   'P 1'
#
loop_
_entity.id
_entity.type
_entity.pdbx_description
1 polymer ?
#
loop_
_entity_poly.entity_id
_entity_poly.type
_entity_poly.pdbx_seq_one_letter_code
_entity_poly.pdbx_strand_id
1 'polypeptide(L)'
;MTFDISSLETGDIILFRGHSWISYVLEWLGRSCYSHVGMIIKNPSFMDSSLPDGIYLLESGWNPLPDSEDHILKYGVQLHLFSDILTQCAAHSVYVRRLRCERTVSFYSRLDTIYKSIHNRPYDLNLWDWLRALYCLDIHSTLTPGATGNKNAFWCSALIAFVYDELGLINPICWTQVVPRDFSLWSKRLEFRCKVGMEEFIQ
;
A
#
# COMPACT_ATOMS: atom_id res chain seq x y z
N MET A 1 -8.80 -24.18 3.96
CA MET A 1 -8.36 -23.92 2.58
C MET A 1 -7.16 -22.99 2.67
N THR A 2 -6.06 -23.35 2.07
CA THR A 2 -4.90 -22.45 1.94
C THR A 2 -5.19 -21.44 0.83
N PHE A 3 -4.91 -20.16 1.09
CA PHE A 3 -5.09 -19.12 0.08
C PHE A 3 -4.07 -19.32 -1.06
N ASP A 4 -4.56 -19.23 -2.31
CA ASP A 4 -3.69 -19.33 -3.48
C ASP A 4 -3.08 -17.96 -3.81
N ILE A 5 -1.82 -17.77 -3.40
CA ILE A 5 -1.05 -16.53 -3.64
C ILE A 5 -0.87 -16.27 -5.14
N SER A 6 -0.77 -17.32 -5.97
CA SER A 6 -0.57 -17.15 -7.42
C SER A 6 -1.76 -16.46 -8.11
N SER A 7 -2.92 -16.48 -7.47
CA SER A 7 -4.15 -15.82 -7.92
C SER A 7 -4.16 -14.30 -7.70
N LEU A 8 -3.18 -13.74 -6.98
CA LEU A 8 -3.02 -12.30 -6.78
C LEU A 8 -2.65 -11.61 -8.10
N GLU A 9 -3.13 -10.38 -8.26
CA GLU A 9 -2.90 -9.58 -9.46
C GLU A 9 -2.33 -8.20 -9.10
N THR A 10 -1.57 -7.61 -10.01
CA THR A 10 -1.04 -6.24 -9.84
C THR A 10 -2.14 -5.26 -9.47
N GLY A 11 -1.94 -4.50 -8.39
CA GLY A 11 -2.91 -3.56 -7.87
C GLY A 11 -3.80 -4.13 -6.76
N ASP A 12 -3.74 -5.42 -6.41
CA ASP A 12 -4.46 -5.92 -5.25
C ASP A 12 -3.90 -5.30 -3.96
N ILE A 13 -4.78 -4.92 -3.04
CA ILE A 13 -4.43 -4.26 -1.78
C ILE A 13 -4.13 -5.33 -0.73
N ILE A 14 -3.00 -5.22 -0.06
CA ILE A 14 -2.66 -6.06 1.09
C ILE A 14 -2.76 -5.23 2.36
N LEU A 15 -3.52 -5.72 3.33
CA LEU A 15 -3.73 -5.11 4.63
C LEU A 15 -3.12 -5.99 5.72
N PHE A 16 -2.35 -5.37 6.62
CA PHE A 16 -1.68 -6.07 7.72
C PHE A 16 -2.22 -5.61 9.06
N ARG A 17 -2.47 -6.59 9.94
CA ARG A 17 -2.69 -6.37 11.37
C ARG A 17 -1.36 -6.52 12.10
N GLY A 18 -0.97 -5.52 12.85
CA GLY A 18 0.27 -5.59 13.63
C GLY A 18 0.09 -6.38 14.92
N HIS A 19 1.20 -6.99 15.38
CA HIS A 19 1.28 -7.69 16.66
C HIS A 19 2.36 -7.09 17.59
N SER A 20 2.94 -5.92 17.21
CA SER A 20 3.86 -5.16 18.06
C SER A 20 3.12 -4.08 18.84
N TRP A 21 3.70 -3.61 19.95
CA TRP A 21 3.12 -2.50 20.71
C TRP A 21 2.99 -1.21 19.89
N ILE A 22 3.92 -0.96 18.97
CA ILE A 22 3.86 0.17 18.05
C ILE A 22 2.67 0.00 17.10
N SER A 23 2.44 -1.20 16.58
CA SER A 23 1.28 -1.51 15.74
C SER A 23 -0.03 -1.27 16.49
N TYR A 24 -0.13 -1.69 17.74
CA TYR A 24 -1.32 -1.44 18.57
C TYR A 24 -1.58 0.05 18.80
N VAL A 25 -0.51 0.85 19.01
CA VAL A 25 -0.63 2.30 19.12
C VAL A 25 -1.13 2.91 17.80
N LEU A 26 -0.58 2.48 16.65
CA LEU A 26 -1.01 2.94 15.34
C LEU A 26 -2.45 2.52 15.02
N GLU A 27 -2.83 1.30 15.37
CA GLU A 27 -4.20 0.79 15.22
C GLU A 27 -5.18 1.55 16.11
N TRP A 28 -4.81 1.80 17.38
CA TRP A 28 -5.63 2.55 18.31
C TRP A 28 -5.82 4.01 17.86
N LEU A 29 -4.75 4.69 17.47
CA LEU A 29 -4.80 6.05 16.96
C LEU A 29 -5.55 6.13 15.62
N GLY A 30 -5.35 5.15 14.73
CA GLY A 30 -6.06 5.04 13.44
C GLY A 30 -7.50 4.54 13.58
N ARG A 31 -7.95 4.16 14.78
CA ARG A 31 -9.26 3.51 15.03
C ARG A 31 -9.50 2.35 14.05
N SER A 32 -8.48 1.53 13.84
CA SER A 32 -8.44 0.46 12.86
C SER A 32 -7.76 -0.77 13.42
N CYS A 33 -8.10 -1.93 12.88
CA CYS A 33 -7.35 -3.16 13.11
C CYS A 33 -6.18 -3.34 12.11
N TYR A 34 -5.96 -2.40 11.21
CA TYR A 34 -4.88 -2.44 10.23
C TYR A 34 -3.84 -1.37 10.53
N SER A 35 -2.59 -1.78 10.66
CA SER A 35 -1.44 -0.91 10.95
C SER A 35 -0.58 -0.62 9.71
N HIS A 36 -0.72 -1.44 8.64
CA HIS A 36 0.08 -1.30 7.44
C HIS A 36 -0.71 -1.70 6.19
N VAL A 37 -0.30 -1.15 5.03
CA VAL A 37 -0.88 -1.46 3.72
C VAL A 37 0.22 -1.48 2.66
N GLY A 38 0.08 -2.41 1.71
CA GLY A 38 0.92 -2.50 0.51
C GLY A 38 0.07 -2.85 -0.71
N MET A 39 0.70 -2.90 -1.87
CA MET A 39 0.10 -3.24 -3.15
C MET A 39 0.86 -4.36 -3.83
N ILE A 40 0.13 -5.32 -4.39
CA ILE A 40 0.72 -6.41 -5.17
C ILE A 40 1.23 -5.90 -6.52
N ILE A 41 2.42 -6.34 -6.87
CA ILE A 41 3.01 -6.27 -8.20
C ILE A 41 3.28 -7.70 -8.66
N LYS A 42 2.61 -8.13 -9.71
CA LYS A 42 2.79 -9.46 -10.31
C LYS A 42 3.68 -9.34 -11.52
N ASN A 43 4.71 -10.19 -11.59
CA ASN A 43 5.65 -10.26 -12.69
C ASN A 43 6.23 -8.88 -13.06
N PRO A 44 7.09 -8.30 -12.21
CA PRO A 44 7.54 -6.91 -12.30
C PRO A 44 8.48 -6.61 -13.47
N SER A 45 8.73 -7.55 -14.38
CA SER A 45 9.59 -7.38 -15.56
C SER A 45 9.24 -6.17 -16.43
N PHE A 46 8.00 -5.63 -16.32
CA PHE A 46 7.59 -4.39 -16.99
C PHE A 46 8.16 -3.13 -16.31
N MET A 47 8.62 -3.22 -15.06
CA MET A 47 9.26 -2.15 -14.29
C MET A 47 10.79 -2.31 -14.32
N ASP A 48 11.25 -3.51 -14.01
CA ASP A 48 12.66 -3.90 -14.08
C ASP A 48 12.79 -5.31 -14.65
N SER A 49 13.45 -5.43 -15.80
CA SER A 49 13.67 -6.71 -16.49
C SER A 49 14.63 -7.66 -15.77
N SER A 50 15.36 -7.19 -14.75
CA SER A 50 16.24 -8.03 -13.93
C SER A 50 15.48 -8.81 -12.84
N LEU A 51 14.28 -8.38 -12.50
CA LEU A 51 13.45 -9.05 -11.51
C LEU A 51 12.80 -10.31 -12.08
N PRO A 52 12.91 -11.45 -11.41
CA PRO A 52 12.25 -12.69 -11.84
C PRO A 52 10.73 -12.57 -11.76
N ASP A 53 10.04 -13.40 -12.55
CA ASP A 53 8.59 -13.52 -12.42
C ASP A 53 8.20 -13.98 -11.01
N GLY A 54 7.14 -13.37 -10.49
CA GLY A 54 6.69 -13.66 -9.12
C GLY A 54 5.63 -12.67 -8.64
N ILE A 55 5.23 -12.86 -7.40
CA ILE A 55 4.31 -11.97 -6.70
C ILE A 55 5.12 -11.13 -5.71
N TYR A 56 5.10 -9.83 -5.89
CA TYR A 56 5.84 -8.87 -5.07
C TYR A 56 4.88 -7.95 -4.32
N LEU A 57 5.34 -7.40 -3.22
CA LEU A 57 4.68 -6.37 -2.44
C LEU A 57 5.43 -5.05 -2.62
N LEU A 58 4.75 -4.04 -3.15
CA LEU A 58 5.19 -2.65 -3.11
C LEU A 58 4.69 -2.03 -1.82
N GLU A 59 5.59 -1.51 -1.02
CA GLU A 59 5.29 -0.90 0.27
C GLU A 59 6.22 0.27 0.59
N SER A 60 5.88 1.05 1.62
CA SER A 60 6.79 1.99 2.24
C SER A 60 6.82 1.76 3.74
N GLY A 61 8.00 1.43 4.27
CA GLY A 61 8.17 1.09 5.68
C GLY A 61 9.57 0.64 6.01
N TRP A 62 9.72 0.08 7.20
CA TRP A 62 10.89 -0.68 7.62
C TRP A 62 10.60 -2.18 7.50
N ASN A 63 11.46 -2.87 6.78
CA ASN A 63 11.45 -4.31 6.70
C ASN A 63 12.89 -4.84 6.91
N PRO A 64 13.11 -5.92 7.67
CA PRO A 64 14.45 -6.51 7.83
C PRO A 64 14.93 -7.26 6.58
N LEU A 65 14.11 -7.36 5.53
CA LEU A 65 14.50 -7.91 4.24
C LEU A 65 15.12 -6.82 3.37
N PRO A 66 16.16 -7.13 2.59
CA PRO A 66 16.65 -6.23 1.56
C PRO A 66 15.62 -6.09 0.44
N ASP A 67 15.57 -4.91 -0.16
CA ASP A 67 14.77 -4.66 -1.35
C ASP A 67 15.13 -5.62 -2.48
N SER A 68 14.16 -6.12 -3.22
CA SER A 68 14.37 -7.13 -4.27
C SER A 68 15.10 -6.58 -5.49
N GLU A 69 15.13 -5.28 -5.71
CA GLU A 69 15.74 -4.65 -6.89
C GLU A 69 17.22 -4.33 -6.66
N ASP A 70 17.54 -3.64 -5.57
CA ASP A 70 18.92 -3.20 -5.30
C ASP A 70 19.63 -3.97 -4.18
N HIS A 71 18.93 -4.90 -3.52
CA HIS A 71 19.44 -5.73 -2.41
C HIS A 71 19.94 -4.95 -1.19
N ILE A 72 19.41 -3.73 -0.99
CA ILE A 72 19.79 -2.85 0.11
C ILE A 72 18.68 -2.83 1.17
N LEU A 73 19.07 -2.88 2.44
CA LEU A 73 18.15 -2.60 3.55
C LEU A 73 17.86 -1.11 3.59
N LYS A 74 16.59 -0.74 3.47
CA LYS A 74 16.19 0.67 3.45
C LYS A 74 14.93 0.93 4.28
N TYR A 75 14.70 2.18 4.61
CA TYR A 75 13.51 2.67 5.27
C TYR A 75 12.78 3.61 4.32
N GLY A 76 11.76 3.13 3.65
CA GLY A 76 11.04 3.88 2.62
C GLY A 76 10.34 2.98 1.62
N VAL A 77 10.24 3.47 0.39
CA VAL A 77 9.63 2.74 -0.72
C VAL A 77 10.52 1.58 -1.16
N GLN A 78 9.97 0.38 -1.19
CA GLN A 78 10.69 -0.86 -1.45
C GLN A 78 9.77 -1.92 -2.06
N LEU A 79 10.38 -2.90 -2.71
CA LEU A 79 9.72 -4.03 -3.35
C LEU A 79 10.28 -5.34 -2.77
N HIS A 80 9.40 -6.19 -2.27
CA HIS A 80 9.80 -7.49 -1.68
C HIS A 80 9.04 -8.64 -2.31
N LEU A 81 9.67 -9.79 -2.44
CA LEU A 81 8.97 -11.01 -2.78
C LEU A 81 7.90 -11.30 -1.70
N PHE A 82 6.64 -11.43 -2.11
CA PHE A 82 5.53 -11.49 -1.15
C PHE A 82 5.56 -12.73 -0.27
N SER A 83 6.08 -13.85 -0.79
CA SER A 83 6.31 -15.07 0.01
C SER A 83 7.22 -14.81 1.20
N ASP A 84 8.27 -13.98 1.03
CA ASP A 84 9.24 -13.70 2.09
C ASP A 84 8.63 -12.80 3.17
N ILE A 85 7.80 -11.83 2.75
CA ILE A 85 6.99 -11.04 3.69
C ILE A 85 6.08 -11.93 4.52
N LEU A 86 5.38 -12.89 3.89
CA LEU A 86 4.47 -13.79 4.60
C LEU A 86 5.19 -14.63 5.66
N THR A 87 6.46 -15.02 5.43
CA THR A 87 7.23 -15.78 6.45
C THR A 87 7.45 -15.01 7.75
N GLN A 88 7.38 -13.69 7.71
CA GLN A 88 7.57 -12.81 8.87
C GLN A 88 6.27 -12.38 9.53
N CYS A 89 5.13 -12.65 8.88
CA CYS A 89 3.82 -12.27 9.39
C CYS A 89 3.31 -13.29 10.40
N ALA A 90 2.64 -12.80 11.44
CA ALA A 90 1.95 -13.68 12.37
C ALA A 90 0.70 -14.28 11.73
N ALA A 91 0.27 -15.41 12.26
CA ALA A 91 -1.01 -16.01 11.85
C ALA A 91 -2.17 -15.00 12.05
N HIS A 92 -3.13 -15.03 11.15
CA HIS A 92 -4.32 -14.15 11.15
C HIS A 92 -4.03 -12.65 11.02
N SER A 93 -2.91 -12.29 10.37
CA SER A 93 -2.49 -10.89 10.25
C SER A 93 -2.54 -10.31 8.83
N VAL A 94 -2.74 -11.13 7.80
CA VAL A 94 -2.66 -10.67 6.40
C VAL A 94 -3.96 -10.90 5.65
N TYR A 95 -4.46 -9.83 5.03
CA TYR A 95 -5.71 -9.81 4.27
C TYR A 95 -5.49 -9.17 2.90
N VAL A 96 -6.24 -9.62 1.89
CA VAL A 96 -6.26 -9.02 0.57
C VAL A 96 -7.63 -8.44 0.24
N ARG A 97 -7.64 -7.33 -0.48
CA ARG A 97 -8.80 -6.84 -1.23
C ARG A 97 -8.47 -6.81 -2.72
N ARG A 98 -9.20 -7.61 -3.48
CA ARG A 98 -8.98 -7.76 -4.93
C ARG A 98 -9.41 -6.53 -5.69
N LEU A 99 -8.52 -5.96 -6.48
CA LEU A 99 -8.84 -4.88 -7.39
C LEU A 99 -9.42 -5.43 -8.70
N ARG A 100 -10.65 -5.04 -9.03
CA ARG A 100 -11.36 -5.43 -10.25
C ARG A 100 -11.25 -4.30 -11.29
N CYS A 101 -10.13 -4.21 -11.97
CA CYS A 101 -9.89 -3.26 -13.06
C CYS A 101 -9.28 -3.97 -14.27
N GLU A 102 -9.35 -3.34 -15.42
CA GLU A 102 -8.61 -3.77 -16.61
C GLU A 102 -7.14 -3.40 -16.47
N ARG A 103 -6.26 -4.39 -16.63
CA ARG A 103 -4.81 -4.23 -16.62
C ARG A 103 -4.28 -4.18 -18.04
N THR A 104 -4.55 -3.06 -18.71
CA THR A 104 -4.12 -2.81 -20.09
C THR A 104 -2.61 -2.51 -20.16
N VAL A 105 -2.04 -2.51 -21.37
CA VAL A 105 -0.66 -2.05 -21.59
C VAL A 105 -0.46 -0.63 -21.04
N SER A 106 -1.45 0.25 -21.20
CA SER A 106 -1.41 1.61 -20.65
C SER A 106 -1.36 1.62 -19.11
N PHE A 107 -2.08 0.72 -18.44
CA PHE A 107 -2.02 0.57 -16.98
C PHE A 107 -0.58 0.25 -16.53
N TYR A 108 0.05 -0.75 -17.14
CA TYR A 108 1.42 -1.14 -16.78
C TYR A 108 2.45 -0.07 -17.12
N SER A 109 2.32 0.60 -18.27
CA SER A 109 3.22 1.71 -18.65
C SER A 109 3.12 2.91 -17.69
N ARG A 110 1.90 3.23 -17.24
CA ARG A 110 1.71 4.29 -16.21
C ARG A 110 2.28 3.86 -14.87
N LEU A 111 2.05 2.62 -14.46
CA LEU A 111 2.57 2.09 -13.20
C LEU A 111 4.11 2.10 -13.19
N ASP A 112 4.76 1.73 -14.30
CA ASP A 112 6.22 1.83 -14.47
C ASP A 112 6.71 3.28 -14.30
N THR A 113 6.04 4.23 -14.95
CA THR A 113 6.39 5.66 -14.83
C THR A 113 6.24 6.15 -13.39
N ILE A 114 5.15 5.77 -12.72
CA ILE A 114 4.89 6.10 -11.32
C ILE A 114 5.99 5.51 -10.45
N TYR A 115 6.26 4.20 -10.59
CA TYR A 115 7.27 3.50 -9.81
C TYR A 115 8.64 4.16 -9.92
N LYS A 116 9.11 4.48 -11.12
CA LYS A 116 10.38 5.19 -11.34
C LYS A 116 10.43 6.56 -10.65
N SER A 117 9.29 7.21 -10.47
CA SER A 117 9.23 8.51 -9.77
C SER A 117 9.29 8.40 -8.25
N ILE A 118 8.92 7.25 -7.69
CA ILE A 118 8.84 7.01 -6.24
C ILE A 118 9.91 6.04 -5.73
N HIS A 119 10.54 5.28 -6.61
CA HIS A 119 11.58 4.31 -6.25
C HIS A 119 12.66 4.97 -5.39
N ASN A 120 13.08 4.27 -4.34
CA ASN A 120 14.06 4.77 -3.35
C ASN A 120 13.66 6.04 -2.57
N ARG A 121 12.40 6.46 -2.61
CA ARG A 121 11.95 7.56 -1.75
C ARG A 121 11.95 7.12 -0.28
N PRO A 122 12.45 7.96 0.64
CA PRO A 122 12.49 7.62 2.06
C PRO A 122 11.09 7.56 2.67
N TYR A 123 10.99 6.92 3.82
CA TYR A 123 9.79 6.96 4.65
C TYR A 123 9.57 8.37 5.19
N ASP A 124 8.32 8.82 5.15
CA ASP A 124 7.95 10.13 5.72
C ASP A 124 7.86 10.02 7.25
N LEU A 125 8.81 10.65 7.92
CA LEU A 125 8.87 10.74 9.39
C LEU A 125 8.24 12.02 9.91
N ASN A 126 7.55 12.81 9.06
CA ASN A 126 6.92 14.04 9.50
C ASN A 126 5.72 13.75 10.42
N LEU A 127 5.96 13.79 11.70
CA LEU A 127 4.97 13.54 12.74
C LEU A 127 3.75 14.46 12.63
N TRP A 128 3.91 15.68 12.10
CA TRP A 128 2.81 16.64 11.93
C TRP A 128 1.85 16.19 10.82
N ASP A 129 2.35 15.69 9.71
CA ASP A 129 1.49 15.19 8.63
C ASP A 129 0.74 13.94 9.09
N TRP A 130 1.40 13.09 9.87
CA TRP A 130 0.79 11.91 10.48
C TRP A 130 -0.29 12.28 11.51
N LEU A 131 0.00 13.21 12.44
CA LEU A 131 -0.98 13.73 13.39
C LEU A 131 -2.16 14.41 12.68
N ARG A 132 -1.90 15.10 11.58
CA ARG A 132 -2.93 15.73 10.76
C ARG A 132 -3.82 14.68 10.07
N ALA A 133 -3.23 13.61 9.56
CA ALA A 133 -3.97 12.48 9.01
C ALA A 133 -4.87 11.83 10.07
N LEU A 134 -4.37 11.66 11.30
CA LEU A 134 -5.15 11.16 12.44
C LEU A 134 -6.26 12.12 12.88
N TYR A 135 -6.00 13.43 12.89
CA TYR A 135 -7.01 14.43 13.24
C TYR A 135 -8.14 14.49 12.21
N CYS A 136 -7.82 14.30 10.93
CA CYS A 136 -8.81 14.19 9.85
C CYS A 136 -9.63 12.90 9.88
N LEU A 137 -9.36 11.97 10.81
CA LEU A 137 -10.19 10.77 11.04
C LEU A 137 -11.56 11.08 11.64
N ASP A 138 -11.81 12.32 12.05
CA ASP A 138 -13.12 12.72 12.55
C ASP A 138 -14.17 12.63 11.44
N ILE A 139 -15.13 11.85 11.68
CA ILE A 139 -16.23 11.14 11.04
C ILE A 139 -16.84 11.79 9.75
N HIS A 140 -16.51 13.02 9.41
CA HIS A 140 -17.09 13.79 8.28
C HIS A 140 -16.09 14.60 7.45
N SER A 141 -14.78 14.49 7.70
CA SER A 141 -13.82 15.18 6.84
C SER A 141 -13.67 14.45 5.52
N THR A 142 -14.31 14.98 4.50
CA THR A 142 -14.00 14.62 3.11
C THR A 142 -12.50 14.86 2.89
N LEU A 143 -11.82 13.85 2.34
CA LEU A 143 -10.44 14.01 1.89
C LEU A 143 -10.41 15.19 0.90
N THR A 144 -9.62 16.21 1.20
CA THR A 144 -9.61 17.43 0.38
C THR A 144 -9.02 17.13 -1.00
N PRO A 145 -9.74 17.41 -2.10
CA PRO A 145 -9.18 17.27 -3.43
C PRO A 145 -8.03 18.27 -3.64
N GLY A 146 -6.94 17.82 -4.26
CA GLY A 146 -5.94 18.72 -4.86
C GLY A 146 -4.86 19.31 -3.96
N ALA A 147 -4.77 18.96 -2.67
CA ALA A 147 -3.59 19.27 -1.89
C ALA A 147 -2.47 18.30 -2.28
N THR A 148 -1.52 18.76 -3.08
CA THR A 148 -0.33 17.99 -3.44
C THR A 148 0.55 17.81 -2.20
N GLY A 149 0.58 16.61 -1.66
CA GLY A 149 1.51 16.25 -0.59
C GLY A 149 2.97 16.24 -1.09
N ASN A 150 3.89 16.14 -0.16
CA ASN A 150 5.32 16.06 -0.48
C ASN A 150 5.64 14.70 -1.14
N LYS A 151 5.97 14.71 -2.44
CA LYS A 151 6.35 13.49 -3.19
C LYS A 151 7.76 12.97 -2.85
N ASN A 152 8.46 13.59 -1.92
CA ASN A 152 9.85 13.23 -1.59
C ASN A 152 9.95 12.12 -0.55
N ALA A 153 8.86 11.84 0.19
CA ALA A 153 8.80 10.82 1.21
C ALA A 153 7.36 10.29 1.35
N PHE A 154 7.21 9.02 1.71
CA PHE A 154 5.89 8.40 1.85
C PHE A 154 5.82 7.50 3.09
N TRP A 155 4.74 7.55 3.84
CA TRP A 155 4.35 6.42 4.69
C TRP A 155 3.49 5.42 3.91
N CYS A 156 3.23 4.24 4.46
CA CYS A 156 2.63 3.10 3.74
C CYS A 156 1.33 3.45 3.00
N SER A 157 0.36 4.05 3.68
CA SER A 157 -0.94 4.37 3.08
C SER A 157 -0.89 5.55 2.12
N ALA A 158 -0.02 6.53 2.37
CA ALA A 158 0.20 7.65 1.43
C ALA A 158 0.79 7.16 0.10
N LEU A 159 1.74 6.22 0.15
CA LEU A 159 2.30 5.60 -1.05
C LEU A 159 1.23 4.95 -1.90
N ILE A 160 0.42 4.06 -1.28
CA ILE A 160 -0.59 3.32 -2.03
C ILE A 160 -1.68 4.25 -2.56
N ALA A 161 -2.09 5.25 -1.76
CA ALA A 161 -3.05 6.26 -2.20
C ALA A 161 -2.51 7.09 -3.38
N PHE A 162 -1.23 7.50 -3.34
CA PHE A 162 -0.57 8.19 -4.44
C PHE A 162 -0.57 7.35 -5.72
N VAL A 163 -0.15 6.08 -5.63
CA VAL A 163 -0.13 5.17 -6.79
C VAL A 163 -1.53 4.99 -7.37
N TYR A 164 -2.54 4.83 -6.52
CA TYR A 164 -3.93 4.65 -6.95
C TYR A 164 -4.52 5.92 -7.58
N ASP A 165 -4.19 7.10 -7.05
CA ASP A 165 -4.59 8.40 -7.61
C ASP A 165 -3.96 8.61 -9.00
N GLU A 166 -2.66 8.43 -9.11
CA GLU A 166 -1.92 8.56 -10.38
C GLU A 166 -2.36 7.53 -11.43
N LEU A 167 -2.80 6.33 -11.02
CA LEU A 167 -3.41 5.34 -11.93
C LEU A 167 -4.87 5.67 -12.28
N GLY A 168 -5.49 6.61 -11.59
CA GLY A 168 -6.90 6.96 -11.77
C GLY A 168 -7.87 5.93 -11.21
N LEU A 169 -7.45 5.12 -10.22
CA LEU A 169 -8.23 4.08 -9.57
C LEU A 169 -9.11 4.58 -8.43
N ILE A 170 -8.81 5.77 -7.92
CA ILE A 170 -9.59 6.50 -6.90
C ILE A 170 -9.91 7.91 -7.37
N ASN A 171 -10.85 8.57 -6.72
CA ASN A 171 -11.05 10.00 -6.93
C ASN A 171 -9.86 10.79 -6.38
N PRO A 172 -9.48 11.92 -7.01
CA PRO A 172 -8.35 12.74 -6.56
C PRO A 172 -8.47 13.14 -5.09
N ILE A 173 -7.43 12.90 -4.31
CA ILE A 173 -7.41 13.12 -2.85
C ILE A 173 -6.09 13.72 -2.40
N CYS A 174 -6.08 14.28 -1.19
CA CYS A 174 -4.84 14.54 -0.46
C CYS A 174 -4.33 13.21 0.14
N TRP A 175 -3.45 12.51 -0.59
CA TRP A 175 -2.96 11.19 -0.19
C TRP A 175 -2.19 11.17 1.14
N THR A 176 -1.63 12.31 1.60
CA THR A 176 -1.02 12.45 2.93
C THR A 176 -2.05 12.42 4.09
N GLN A 177 -3.34 12.40 3.81
CA GLN A 177 -4.40 12.25 4.81
C GLN A 177 -4.97 10.83 4.88
N VAL A 178 -4.47 9.93 4.04
CA VAL A 178 -4.95 8.55 3.95
C VAL A 178 -4.23 7.68 4.98
N VAL A 179 -5.00 6.86 5.68
CA VAL A 179 -4.49 5.89 6.66
C VAL A 179 -4.81 4.45 6.21
N PRO A 180 -4.14 3.41 6.74
CA PRO A 180 -4.36 2.03 6.30
C PRO A 180 -5.83 1.59 6.35
N ARG A 181 -6.60 2.04 7.34
CA ARG A 181 -8.04 1.80 7.45
C ARG A 181 -8.83 2.22 6.21
N ASP A 182 -8.40 3.27 5.51
CA ASP A 182 -9.15 3.80 4.39
C ASP A 182 -9.20 2.82 3.20
N PHE A 183 -8.27 1.88 3.16
CA PHE A 183 -8.28 0.78 2.20
C PHE A 183 -9.13 -0.42 2.64
N SER A 184 -9.68 -0.41 3.85
CA SER A 184 -10.53 -1.49 4.38
C SER A 184 -12.00 -1.29 4.02
N LEU A 185 -12.82 -2.31 4.31
CA LEU A 185 -14.29 -2.23 4.18
C LEU A 185 -14.93 -1.26 5.19
N TRP A 186 -14.23 -0.94 6.26
CA TRP A 186 -14.73 -0.12 7.36
C TRP A 186 -14.71 1.38 7.08
N SER A 187 -14.00 1.79 6.03
CA SER A 187 -13.91 3.20 5.64
C SER A 187 -14.63 3.46 4.31
N LYS A 188 -15.27 4.61 4.24
CA LYS A 188 -15.86 5.14 2.99
C LYS A 188 -15.15 6.40 2.50
N ARG A 189 -13.97 6.71 3.08
CA ARG A 189 -13.23 7.93 2.76
C ARG A 189 -12.54 7.85 1.39
N LEU A 190 -12.11 6.64 0.98
CA LEU A 190 -11.59 6.40 -0.37
C LEU A 190 -12.74 6.00 -1.31
N GLU A 191 -12.96 6.83 -2.32
CA GLU A 191 -13.90 6.53 -3.39
C GLU A 191 -13.17 5.88 -4.56
N PHE A 192 -13.29 4.56 -4.66
CA PHE A 192 -12.71 3.78 -5.75
C PHE A 192 -13.52 3.96 -7.04
N ARG A 193 -12.82 4.19 -8.16
CA ARG A 193 -13.41 4.25 -9.51
C ARG A 193 -13.59 2.88 -10.14
N CYS A 194 -13.12 1.85 -9.49
CA CYS A 194 -13.27 0.45 -9.88
C CYS A 194 -13.79 -0.36 -8.69
N LYS A 195 -14.27 -1.57 -8.95
CA LYS A 195 -14.73 -2.45 -7.87
C LYS A 195 -13.53 -2.99 -7.09
N VAL A 196 -13.59 -2.88 -5.78
CA VAL A 196 -12.65 -3.53 -4.85
C VAL A 196 -13.42 -4.59 -4.07
N GLY A 197 -12.85 -5.79 -4.01
CA GLY A 197 -13.46 -6.96 -3.36
C GLY A 197 -13.59 -6.81 -1.85
N MET A 198 -14.23 -7.81 -1.26
CA MET A 198 -14.25 -7.99 0.19
C MET A 198 -12.83 -8.27 0.71
N GLU A 199 -12.64 -8.20 2.01
CA GLU A 199 -11.42 -8.63 2.67
C GLU A 199 -11.37 -10.16 2.69
N GLU A 200 -10.38 -10.73 2.03
CA GLU A 200 -10.12 -12.16 2.01
C GLU A 200 -8.89 -12.44 2.88
N PHE A 201 -8.98 -13.43 3.73
CA PHE A 201 -7.88 -13.83 4.61
C PHE A 201 -6.81 -14.60 3.82
N ILE A 202 -5.53 -14.22 4.00
CA ILE A 202 -4.37 -14.90 3.40
C ILE A 202 -3.68 -15.79 4.45
N GLN A 203 -3.28 -15.18 5.58
CA GLN A 203 -2.49 -15.84 6.63
C GLN A 203 -2.80 -15.26 8.00
#